data_29cd8faf2cb66eabdada052cd1426796
#
_entry.id   29cd8faf2cb66eabdada052cd1426796
#
_cell.length_a   1.000
_cell.length_b   1.000
_cell.length_c   1.000
_cell.angle_alpha   90.00
_cell.angle_beta   90.00
_cell.angle_gamma   90.00
#
_symmetry.space_group_name_H-M   'P 1'
#
loop_
_entity.id
_entity.type
_entity.pdbx_description
1 polymer ?
#
loop_
_entity_poly.entity_id
_entity_poly.type
_entity_poly.pdbx_seq_one_letter_code
_entity_poly.pdbx_strand_id
1 'polypeptide(L)'
;IGGDATKVYGVSVPLPDQYVLIPSESSAIEMARIAFNSTVKSVADAFPERLAFADVNQALENLIAAQLMIVNNVSITANINPPTGIYSEDGIHPNSRGYAYLSNAIISAINTRFGATINPTDISKYQATALPLP
;
A
#
# COMPACT_ATOMS: atom_id res chain seq x y z
N ILE A 1 -29.62 -0.38 -9.66
CA ILE A 1 -30.07 0.42 -8.53
C ILE A 1 -31.22 1.26 -9.04
N GLY A 2 -32.48 0.81 -8.77
CA GLY A 2 -33.68 1.56 -9.10
C GLY A 2 -33.80 2.79 -8.18
N GLY A 3 -33.12 3.86 -8.53
CA GLY A 3 -33.09 5.07 -7.74
C GLY A 3 -34.14 6.08 -8.21
N ASP A 4 -34.74 6.80 -7.27
CA ASP A 4 -35.49 8.01 -7.55
C ASP A 4 -34.51 9.02 -8.16
N ALA A 5 -34.72 9.38 -9.43
CA ALA A 5 -33.84 10.30 -10.17
C ALA A 5 -33.73 11.70 -9.53
N THR A 6 -34.62 12.02 -8.58
CA THR A 6 -34.58 13.27 -7.81
C THR A 6 -33.67 13.19 -6.60
N LYS A 7 -33.13 12.02 -6.27
CA LYS A 7 -32.29 11.78 -5.08
C LYS A 7 -30.93 11.23 -5.50
N VAL A 8 -29.88 11.93 -5.12
CA VAL A 8 -28.50 11.51 -5.38
C VAL A 8 -28.00 10.67 -4.20
N TYR A 9 -27.83 9.36 -4.41
CA TYR A 9 -27.23 8.47 -3.43
C TYR A 9 -25.79 8.89 -3.11
N GLY A 10 -25.45 8.86 -1.83
CA GLY A 10 -24.14 9.34 -1.35
C GLY A 10 -24.06 10.85 -1.13
N VAL A 11 -25.10 11.62 -1.57
CA VAL A 11 -25.18 13.07 -1.36
C VAL A 11 -26.42 13.44 -0.58
N SER A 12 -27.62 13.21 -1.16
CA SER A 12 -28.91 13.52 -0.55
C SER A 12 -29.53 12.37 0.22
N VAL A 13 -29.10 11.14 -0.08
CA VAL A 13 -29.56 9.90 0.53
C VAL A 13 -28.35 9.05 0.88
N PRO A 14 -28.25 8.52 2.12
CA PRO A 14 -27.17 7.61 2.50
C PRO A 14 -27.11 6.39 1.57
N LEU A 15 -25.89 5.93 1.29
CA LEU A 15 -25.70 4.65 0.61
C LEU A 15 -26.14 3.51 1.55
N PRO A 16 -26.88 2.51 1.05
CA PRO A 16 -27.16 1.28 1.80
C PRO A 16 -25.86 0.55 2.16
N ASP A 17 -25.83 -0.15 3.31
CA ASP A 17 -24.70 -0.90 3.83
C ASP A 17 -24.01 -1.77 2.78
N GLN A 18 -24.78 -2.43 1.95
CA GLN A 18 -24.27 -3.33 0.91
C GLN A 18 -23.35 -2.67 -0.13
N TYR A 19 -23.29 -1.33 -0.16
CA TYR A 19 -22.45 -0.56 -1.10
C TYR A 19 -21.31 0.20 -0.41
N VAL A 20 -21.19 0.09 0.91
CA VAL A 20 -20.17 0.80 1.69
C VAL A 20 -19.59 -0.12 2.76
N LEU A 21 -18.31 0.07 3.06
CA LEU A 21 -17.68 -0.57 4.21
C LEU A 21 -18.03 0.23 5.46
N ILE A 22 -18.78 -0.38 6.37
CA ILE A 22 -19.10 0.23 7.66
C ILE A 22 -17.93 0.02 8.66
N PRO A 23 -17.83 0.83 9.73
CA PRO A 23 -16.71 0.75 10.68
C PRO A 23 -16.50 -0.64 11.31
N SER A 24 -17.57 -1.39 11.57
CA SER A 24 -17.45 -2.74 12.13
C SER A 24 -16.83 -3.74 11.14
N GLU A 25 -17.15 -3.62 9.85
CA GLU A 25 -16.56 -4.45 8.79
C GLU A 25 -15.09 -4.09 8.58
N SER A 26 -14.78 -2.80 8.52
CA SER A 26 -13.39 -2.32 8.45
C SER A 26 -12.56 -2.84 9.62
N SER A 27 -13.12 -2.83 10.85
CA SER A 27 -12.45 -3.37 12.03
C SER A 27 -12.25 -4.89 11.94
N ALA A 28 -13.24 -5.63 11.42
CA ALA A 28 -13.11 -7.09 11.24
C ALA A 28 -12.04 -7.44 10.21
N ILE A 29 -11.97 -6.70 9.09
CA ILE A 29 -10.93 -6.86 8.06
C ILE A 29 -9.54 -6.59 8.67
N GLU A 30 -9.41 -5.51 9.44
CA GLU A 30 -8.15 -5.14 10.07
C GLU A 30 -7.68 -6.19 11.07
N MET A 31 -8.57 -6.72 11.92
CA MET A 31 -8.23 -7.82 12.83
C MET A 31 -7.78 -9.06 12.07
N ALA A 32 -8.44 -9.41 10.98
CA ALA A 32 -8.06 -10.54 10.14
C ALA A 32 -6.68 -10.33 9.49
N ARG A 33 -6.41 -9.13 8.96
CA ARG A 33 -5.11 -8.76 8.39
C ARG A 33 -3.98 -8.91 9.42
N ILE A 34 -4.17 -8.39 10.62
CA ILE A 34 -3.19 -8.51 11.71
C ILE A 34 -2.93 -9.99 12.06
N ALA A 35 -3.98 -10.79 12.18
CA ALA A 35 -3.86 -12.21 12.50
C ALA A 35 -3.11 -12.99 11.40
N PHE A 36 -3.40 -12.73 10.12
CA PHE A 36 -2.69 -13.34 9.00
C PHE A 36 -1.21 -12.94 8.98
N ASN A 37 -0.90 -11.66 9.11
CA ASN A 37 0.49 -11.18 9.12
C ASN A 37 1.28 -11.74 10.30
N SER A 38 0.65 -11.84 11.48
CA SER A 38 1.25 -12.49 12.66
C SER A 38 1.57 -13.96 12.41
N THR A 39 0.67 -14.69 11.77
CA THR A 39 0.89 -16.10 11.40
C THR A 39 2.04 -16.23 10.42
N VAL A 40 2.06 -15.42 9.35
CA VAL A 40 3.14 -15.44 8.34
C VAL A 40 4.48 -15.11 9.01
N LYS A 41 4.51 -14.09 9.88
CA LYS A 41 5.71 -13.73 10.63
C LYS A 41 6.19 -14.86 11.53
N SER A 42 5.30 -15.53 12.27
CA SER A 42 5.67 -16.64 13.15
C SER A 42 6.27 -17.83 12.40
N VAL A 43 5.76 -18.11 11.20
CA VAL A 43 6.34 -19.15 10.32
C VAL A 43 7.75 -18.73 9.85
N ALA A 44 7.92 -17.48 9.43
CA ALA A 44 9.25 -17.00 9.03
C ALA A 44 10.25 -17.03 10.18
N ASP A 45 9.81 -16.71 11.39
CA ASP A 45 10.67 -16.77 12.59
C ASP A 45 11.02 -18.20 13.01
N ALA A 46 10.14 -19.16 12.74
CA ALA A 46 10.40 -20.60 13.01
C ALA A 46 11.44 -21.19 12.05
N PHE A 47 11.66 -20.60 10.88
CA PHE A 47 12.62 -21.08 9.88
C PHE A 47 13.61 -19.98 9.47
N PRO A 48 14.41 -19.45 10.42
CA PRO A 48 15.24 -18.26 10.20
C PRO A 48 16.29 -18.39 9.12
N GLU A 49 16.78 -19.62 8.88
CA GLU A 49 17.81 -19.90 7.85
C GLU A 49 17.24 -19.93 6.42
N ARG A 50 15.93 -19.92 6.28
CA ARG A 50 15.27 -20.11 4.99
C ARG A 50 14.26 -19.04 4.62
N LEU A 51 13.70 -18.35 5.62
CA LEU A 51 12.60 -17.41 5.44
C LEU A 51 12.95 -16.03 6.01
N ALA A 52 12.59 -15.01 5.25
CA ALA A 52 12.60 -13.61 5.71
C ALA A 52 11.16 -13.06 5.63
N PHE A 53 10.72 -12.39 6.67
CA PHE A 53 9.43 -11.69 6.67
C PHE A 53 9.65 -10.25 6.18
N ALA A 54 9.05 -9.89 5.07
CA ALA A 54 9.04 -8.53 4.56
C ALA A 54 7.68 -7.89 4.88
N ASP A 55 7.65 -6.97 5.83
CA ASP A 55 6.42 -6.27 6.21
C ASP A 55 6.13 -5.11 5.25
N VAL A 56 5.61 -5.47 4.09
CA VAL A 56 5.20 -4.52 3.05
C VAL A 56 4.04 -3.65 3.53
N ASN A 57 3.17 -4.19 4.39
CA ASN A 57 2.07 -3.42 4.98
C ASN A 57 2.61 -2.30 5.87
N GLN A 58 3.59 -2.58 6.73
CA GLN A 58 4.21 -1.57 7.58
C GLN A 58 4.90 -0.47 6.75
N ALA A 59 5.50 -0.82 5.61
CA ALA A 59 6.07 0.18 4.71
C ALA A 59 5.00 1.14 4.16
N LEU A 60 3.82 0.63 3.81
CA LEU A 60 2.69 1.46 3.38
C LEU A 60 2.11 2.28 4.53
N GLU A 61 1.93 1.72 5.71
CA GLU A 61 1.45 2.43 6.90
C GLU A 61 2.38 3.60 7.27
N ASN A 62 3.69 3.40 7.19
CA ASN A 62 4.68 4.44 7.43
C ASN A 62 4.53 5.60 6.43
N LEU A 63 4.30 5.29 5.15
CA LEU A 63 4.09 6.31 4.13
C LEU A 63 2.75 7.05 4.34
N ILE A 64 1.69 6.34 4.71
CA ILE A 64 0.38 6.93 5.04
C ILE A 64 0.52 7.88 6.23
N ALA A 65 1.18 7.45 7.29
CA ALA A 65 1.40 8.27 8.49
C ALA A 65 2.26 9.51 8.22
N ALA A 66 3.25 9.39 7.35
CA ALA A 66 4.10 10.51 6.95
C ALA A 66 3.38 11.51 6.01
N GLN A 67 2.27 11.11 5.38
CA GLN A 67 1.52 11.84 4.36
C GLN A 67 2.35 12.16 3.10
N LEU A 68 3.61 12.53 3.26
CA LEU A 68 4.60 12.73 2.21
C LEU A 68 5.96 12.27 2.71
N MET A 69 6.65 11.49 1.89
CA MET A 69 8.00 11.00 2.19
C MET A 69 8.94 11.36 1.03
N ILE A 70 10.19 11.70 1.34
CA ILE A 70 11.23 11.95 0.33
C ILE A 70 12.19 10.76 0.33
N VAL A 71 12.27 10.07 -0.80
CA VAL A 71 13.16 8.91 -1.01
C VAL A 71 13.92 9.11 -2.31
N ASN A 72 15.25 8.98 -2.28
CA ASN A 72 16.12 9.22 -3.45
C ASN A 72 15.83 10.57 -4.16
N ASN A 73 15.61 11.63 -3.37
CA ASN A 73 15.27 12.99 -3.83
C ASN A 73 13.95 13.13 -4.61
N VAL A 74 13.07 12.15 -4.55
CA VAL A 74 11.71 12.27 -5.07
C VAL A 74 10.68 12.18 -3.95
N SER A 75 9.65 13.00 -4.06
CA SER A 75 8.52 12.97 -3.13
C SER A 75 7.55 11.85 -3.52
N ILE A 76 7.11 11.10 -2.53
CA ILE A 76 6.09 10.05 -2.69
C ILE A 76 4.96 10.21 -1.67
N THR A 77 3.77 9.82 -2.07
CA THR A 77 2.54 9.84 -1.25
C THR A 77 1.74 8.55 -1.48
N ALA A 78 1.01 8.10 -0.45
CA ALA A 78 0.15 6.92 -0.54
C ALA A 78 -1.20 7.22 -1.21
N ASN A 79 -1.17 7.71 -2.44
CA ASN A 79 -2.37 8.00 -3.24
C ASN A 79 -2.11 7.81 -4.74
N ILE A 80 -3.10 8.15 -5.56
CA ILE A 80 -3.04 8.06 -7.03
C ILE A 80 -2.58 9.37 -7.70
N ASN A 81 -2.43 10.46 -6.94
CA ASN A 81 -2.24 11.80 -7.51
C ASN A 81 -0.83 11.99 -8.09
N PRO A 82 -0.72 12.33 -9.38
CA PRO A 82 0.55 12.72 -9.98
C PRO A 82 1.09 14.03 -9.35
N PRO A 83 2.40 14.23 -9.33
CA PRO A 83 3.48 13.32 -9.73
C PRO A 83 4.01 12.47 -8.58
N THR A 84 3.38 12.49 -7.41
CA THR A 84 3.91 11.91 -6.16
C THR A 84 3.29 10.58 -5.77
N GLY A 85 2.07 10.28 -6.28
CA GLY A 85 1.33 9.08 -5.92
C GLY A 85 2.07 7.80 -6.30
N ILE A 86 2.03 6.81 -5.40
CA ILE A 86 2.63 5.49 -5.63
C ILE A 86 1.63 4.45 -6.16
N TYR A 87 0.34 4.79 -6.22
CA TYR A 87 -0.68 3.91 -6.78
C TYR A 87 -0.96 4.22 -8.24
N SER A 88 -1.37 3.21 -8.98
CA SER A 88 -1.91 3.35 -10.33
C SER A 88 -3.33 3.95 -10.28
N GLU A 89 -3.92 4.21 -11.44
CA GLU A 89 -5.24 4.84 -11.56
C GLU A 89 -6.37 4.05 -10.91
N ASP A 90 -6.19 2.74 -10.69
CA ASP A 90 -7.18 1.91 -10.01
C ASP A 90 -7.21 2.10 -8.47
N GLY A 91 -6.23 2.81 -7.92
CA GLY A 91 -6.13 3.09 -6.49
C GLY A 91 -5.77 1.89 -5.62
N ILE A 92 -5.43 0.76 -6.21
CA ILE A 92 -5.15 -0.51 -5.53
C ILE A 92 -3.73 -0.99 -5.83
N HIS A 93 -3.40 -1.15 -7.11
CA HIS A 93 -2.07 -1.62 -7.51
C HIS A 93 -1.05 -0.48 -7.46
N PRO A 94 0.17 -0.74 -7.00
CA PRO A 94 1.24 0.24 -7.11
C PRO A 94 1.56 0.54 -8.57
N ASN A 95 1.94 1.78 -8.87
CA ASN A 95 2.59 2.12 -10.14
C ASN A 95 4.08 1.71 -10.11
N SER A 96 4.84 1.97 -11.17
CA SER A 96 6.25 1.55 -11.26
C SER A 96 7.10 2.09 -10.10
N ARG A 97 6.89 3.33 -9.67
CA ARG A 97 7.59 3.93 -8.52
C ARG A 97 7.15 3.29 -7.21
N GLY A 98 5.86 2.99 -7.07
CA GLY A 98 5.32 2.29 -5.93
C GLY A 98 5.90 0.88 -5.77
N TYR A 99 5.99 0.13 -6.84
CA TYR A 99 6.66 -1.18 -6.80
C TYR A 99 8.14 -1.06 -6.43
N ALA A 100 8.85 -0.06 -6.94
CA ALA A 100 10.25 0.19 -6.56
C ALA A 100 10.39 0.55 -5.07
N TYR A 101 9.47 1.34 -4.51
CA TYR A 101 9.43 1.63 -3.08
C TYR A 101 9.18 0.38 -2.25
N LEU A 102 8.18 -0.43 -2.59
CA LEU A 102 7.85 -1.64 -1.86
C LEU A 102 8.92 -2.73 -1.99
N SER A 103 9.64 -2.81 -3.13
CA SER A 103 10.76 -3.73 -3.29
C SER A 103 11.87 -3.49 -2.27
N ASN A 104 12.05 -2.24 -1.81
CA ASN A 104 13.05 -1.92 -0.80
C ASN A 104 12.72 -2.51 0.58
N ALA A 105 11.44 -2.70 0.92
CA ALA A 105 11.06 -3.44 2.13
C ALA A 105 11.48 -4.92 2.04
N ILE A 106 11.32 -5.52 0.87
CA ILE A 106 11.75 -6.91 0.61
C ILE A 106 13.27 -7.03 0.65
N ILE A 107 13.99 -6.12 -0.03
CA ILE A 107 15.46 -6.08 -0.04
C ILE A 107 15.99 -5.92 1.39
N SER A 108 15.40 -5.02 2.18
CA SER A 108 15.77 -4.80 3.58
C SER A 108 15.58 -6.06 4.42
N ALA A 109 14.46 -6.76 4.25
CA ALA A 109 14.19 -8.01 4.97
C ALA A 109 15.22 -9.11 4.60
N ILE A 110 15.57 -9.25 3.33
CA ILE A 110 16.58 -10.20 2.85
C ILE A 110 17.96 -9.85 3.43
N ASN A 111 18.37 -8.58 3.31
CA ASN A 111 19.66 -8.13 3.80
C ASN A 111 19.79 -8.35 5.32
N THR A 112 18.74 -7.98 6.06
CA THR A 112 18.73 -8.14 7.53
C THR A 112 18.76 -9.60 7.96
N ARG A 113 17.98 -10.45 7.28
CA ARG A 113 17.81 -11.85 7.69
C ARG A 113 19.01 -12.73 7.32
N PHE A 114 19.56 -12.51 6.13
CA PHE A 114 20.57 -13.39 5.56
C PHE A 114 21.96 -12.75 5.48
N GLY A 115 22.14 -11.53 6.01
CA GLY A 115 23.41 -10.81 5.90
C GLY A 115 23.79 -10.49 4.44
N ALA A 116 22.80 -10.40 3.55
CA ALA A 116 23.03 -10.04 2.16
C ALA A 116 23.34 -8.55 2.01
N THR A 117 23.94 -8.18 0.88
CA THR A 117 24.32 -6.80 0.56
C THR A 117 23.68 -6.32 -0.75
N ILE A 118 22.40 -6.63 -0.92
CA ILE A 118 21.63 -6.19 -2.10
C ILE A 118 21.41 -4.68 -1.99
N ASN A 119 21.79 -3.95 -3.03
CA ASN A 119 21.56 -2.51 -3.08
C ASN A 119 20.06 -2.20 -3.13
N PRO A 120 19.57 -1.21 -2.37
CA PRO A 120 18.21 -0.75 -2.50
C PRO A 120 17.94 -0.21 -3.91
N THR A 121 16.71 -0.39 -4.35
CA THR A 121 16.22 0.17 -5.61
C THR A 121 16.15 1.70 -5.52
N ASP A 122 16.77 2.39 -6.46
CA ASP A 122 16.64 3.84 -6.60
C ASP A 122 15.29 4.17 -7.25
N ILE A 123 14.33 4.61 -6.42
CA ILE A 123 12.96 4.86 -6.85
C ILE A 123 12.84 6.07 -7.79
N SER A 124 13.85 6.95 -7.85
CA SER A 124 13.85 8.10 -8.76
C SER A 124 13.91 7.70 -10.24
N LYS A 125 14.38 6.48 -10.51
CA LYS A 125 14.47 5.91 -11.87
C LYS A 125 13.16 5.36 -12.39
N TYR A 126 12.11 5.34 -11.57
CA TYR A 126 10.81 4.78 -11.90
C TYR A 126 9.74 5.87 -11.95
N GLN A 127 8.84 5.75 -12.91
CA GLN A 127 7.78 6.74 -13.09
C GLN A 127 6.65 6.53 -12.10
N ALA A 128 6.15 7.63 -11.53
CA ALA A 128 4.82 7.69 -10.95
C ALA A 128 3.77 7.78 -12.07
N THR A 129 2.49 7.70 -11.71
CA THR A 129 1.40 8.00 -12.64
C THR A 129 1.60 9.39 -13.21
N ALA A 130 1.61 9.51 -14.54
CA ALA A 130 1.73 10.78 -15.22
C ALA A 130 0.35 11.39 -15.48
N LEU A 131 0.26 12.72 -15.47
CA LEU A 131 -0.91 13.39 -16.01
C LEU A 131 -0.97 13.13 -17.51
N PRO A 132 -2.17 12.91 -18.10
CA PRO A 132 -2.30 12.91 -19.54
C PRO A 132 -1.73 14.23 -20.07
N LEU A 133 -0.85 14.14 -21.06
CA LEU A 133 -0.41 15.34 -21.75
C LEU A 133 -1.61 15.93 -22.48
N PRO A 134 -1.79 17.25 -22.48
CA PRO A 134 -2.88 17.92 -23.19
C PRO A 134 -2.79 17.69 -24.70
#